data_3a4c21d55620516225156a23a64d9ddc
#
_entry.id   3a4c21d55620516225156a23a64d9ddc
#
_cell.length_a   1.000
_cell.length_b   1.000
_cell.length_c   1.000
_cell.angle_alpha   90.00
_cell.angle_beta   90.00
_cell.angle_gamma   90.00
#
_symmetry.space_group_name_H-M   'P 1'
#
loop_
_entity.id
_entity.type
_entity.pdbx_description
1 polymer ?
#
loop_
_entity_poly.entity_id
_entity_poly.type
_entity_poly.pdbx_seq_one_letter_code
_entity_poly.pdbx_strand_id
1 'polypeptide(L)'
;MFVYVLDMNGQPLMPTQRFGKVRRLLRDKKAKVVRRCPFTIRLLYEPETKIVQDIVLGVDTGLKYVGVACVGNDKVLYQGQVELRDDIKKKMDSRRMYRRHRRFRKTRYRKCRFLNRRNSIRKDKYCPTLVSKFYGHVCEIEFCKKILPIKDTVLETGKFDTQLMEKPWLQEHKWAYQKGVNYGYANAREHALVRDKYTCQCCGKKNCRVEAHHIKFRSDGGSDTLENLITLCEDCHKAIHLGKIELKLKGKHRSNLRYTTQMSIIRCMLLRKYPDAIETFGYVTKANRENLGLKKDTI
;
A
#
# COMPACT_ATOMS: atom_id res chain seq x y z
N MET A 1 -16.58 -17.95 -21.74
CA MET A 1 -17.32 -17.48 -20.56
C MET A 1 -17.67 -18.66 -19.69
N PHE A 2 -17.50 -18.56 -18.37
CA PHE A 2 -17.82 -19.66 -17.43
C PHE A 2 -18.99 -19.28 -16.53
N VAL A 3 -19.71 -20.28 -16.06
CA VAL A 3 -20.68 -20.18 -14.96
C VAL A 3 -20.01 -20.80 -13.74
N TYR A 4 -19.89 -20.04 -12.67
CA TYR A 4 -19.33 -20.52 -11.42
C TYR A 4 -20.43 -21.24 -10.61
N VAL A 5 -20.05 -22.33 -9.99
CA VAL A 5 -20.98 -23.23 -9.30
C VAL A 5 -20.56 -23.36 -7.86
N LEU A 6 -21.52 -23.17 -6.96
CA LEU A 6 -21.36 -23.43 -5.53
C LEU A 6 -22.23 -24.63 -5.15
N ASP A 7 -21.78 -25.41 -4.19
CA ASP A 7 -22.59 -26.48 -3.61
C ASP A 7 -23.71 -25.93 -2.69
N MET A 8 -24.47 -26.80 -2.09
CA MET A 8 -25.55 -26.46 -1.17
C MET A 8 -25.05 -25.65 0.04
N ASN A 9 -23.83 -25.89 0.50
CA ASN A 9 -23.18 -25.22 1.62
C ASN A 9 -22.47 -23.91 1.23
N GLY A 10 -22.43 -23.59 -0.07
CA GLY A 10 -21.77 -22.40 -0.60
C GLY A 10 -20.28 -22.62 -0.87
N GLN A 11 -19.78 -23.85 -0.80
CA GLN A 11 -18.41 -24.16 -1.18
C GLN A 11 -18.27 -24.15 -2.70
N PRO A 12 -17.16 -23.64 -3.25
CA PRO A 12 -16.96 -23.55 -4.69
C PRO A 12 -16.70 -24.94 -5.29
N LEU A 13 -17.33 -25.17 -6.43
CA LEU A 13 -17.11 -26.32 -7.30
C LEU A 13 -16.47 -25.88 -8.62
N MET A 14 -16.15 -26.85 -9.49
CA MET A 14 -15.60 -26.53 -10.79
C MET A 14 -16.58 -25.71 -11.64
N PRO A 15 -16.10 -24.64 -12.30
CA PRO A 15 -16.94 -23.85 -13.20
C PRO A 15 -17.33 -24.64 -14.44
N THR A 16 -18.44 -24.28 -15.06
CA THR A 16 -18.97 -24.98 -16.20
C THR A 16 -19.24 -24.06 -17.39
N GLN A 17 -19.08 -24.60 -18.61
CA GLN A 17 -19.51 -23.95 -19.84
C GLN A 17 -20.80 -24.57 -20.41
N ARG A 18 -21.42 -25.53 -19.71
CA ARG A 18 -22.64 -26.21 -20.14
C ARG A 18 -23.88 -25.38 -19.82
N PHE A 19 -24.05 -24.26 -20.52
CA PHE A 19 -25.14 -23.30 -20.29
C PHE A 19 -26.53 -23.93 -20.35
N GLY A 20 -26.76 -24.92 -21.22
CA GLY A 20 -28.02 -25.64 -21.30
C GLY A 20 -28.35 -26.42 -20.03
N LYS A 21 -27.35 -27.03 -19.39
CA LYS A 21 -27.52 -27.72 -18.10
C LYS A 21 -27.87 -26.70 -17.01
N VAL A 22 -27.19 -25.55 -17.00
CA VAL A 22 -27.46 -24.48 -16.02
C VAL A 22 -28.88 -23.95 -16.16
N ARG A 23 -29.37 -23.70 -17.38
CA ARG A 23 -30.76 -23.27 -17.62
C ARG A 23 -31.79 -24.28 -17.09
N ARG A 24 -31.56 -25.58 -17.34
CA ARG A 24 -32.44 -26.64 -16.79
C ARG A 24 -32.43 -26.65 -15.28
N LEU A 25 -31.26 -26.61 -14.62
CA LEU A 25 -31.15 -26.56 -13.18
C LEU A 25 -31.88 -25.36 -12.54
N LEU A 26 -31.84 -24.21 -13.19
CA LEU A 26 -32.55 -23.01 -12.74
C LEU A 26 -34.07 -23.13 -12.95
N ARG A 27 -34.52 -23.65 -14.11
CA ARG A 27 -35.91 -23.88 -14.44
C ARG A 27 -36.56 -24.91 -13.48
N ASP A 28 -35.82 -25.99 -13.22
CA ASP A 28 -36.29 -27.10 -12.38
C ASP A 28 -36.12 -26.79 -10.86
N LYS A 29 -35.77 -25.54 -10.51
CA LYS A 29 -35.53 -25.04 -9.13
C LYS A 29 -34.48 -25.85 -8.35
N LYS A 30 -33.58 -26.55 -9.04
CA LYS A 30 -32.46 -27.32 -8.46
C LYS A 30 -31.22 -26.43 -8.22
N ALA A 31 -31.21 -25.20 -8.70
CA ALA A 31 -30.18 -24.19 -8.44
C ALA A 31 -30.80 -22.80 -8.32
N LYS A 32 -30.08 -21.90 -7.65
CA LYS A 32 -30.42 -20.48 -7.58
C LYS A 32 -29.27 -19.60 -7.97
N VAL A 33 -29.57 -18.44 -8.55
CA VAL A 33 -28.55 -17.42 -8.87
C VAL A 33 -28.12 -16.73 -7.58
N VAL A 34 -26.82 -16.71 -7.30
CA VAL A 34 -26.21 -16.03 -6.15
C VAL A 34 -25.60 -14.71 -6.57
N ARG A 35 -25.00 -14.67 -7.78
CA ARG A 35 -24.33 -13.47 -8.30
C ARG A 35 -24.57 -13.38 -9.81
N ARG A 36 -24.75 -12.15 -10.29
CA ARG A 36 -24.93 -11.89 -11.72
C ARG A 36 -23.60 -11.69 -12.47
N CYS A 37 -22.63 -11.05 -11.82
CA CYS A 37 -21.31 -10.80 -12.41
C CYS A 37 -20.19 -11.04 -11.37
N PRO A 38 -19.27 -12.00 -11.60
CA PRO A 38 -19.38 -13.08 -12.59
C PRO A 38 -20.57 -13.99 -12.28
N PHE A 39 -21.16 -14.60 -13.33
CA PHE A 39 -22.39 -15.36 -13.16
C PHE A 39 -22.14 -16.61 -12.33
N THR A 40 -22.77 -16.65 -11.15
CA THR A 40 -22.56 -17.69 -10.13
C THR A 40 -23.89 -18.26 -9.68
N ILE A 41 -24.02 -19.57 -9.71
CA ILE A 41 -25.17 -20.32 -9.22
C ILE A 41 -24.81 -21.13 -8.00
N ARG A 42 -25.80 -21.41 -7.15
CA ARG A 42 -25.68 -22.34 -6.03
C ARG A 42 -26.64 -23.50 -6.21
N LEU A 43 -26.14 -24.71 -6.11
CA LEU A 43 -26.95 -25.93 -6.14
C LEU A 43 -27.79 -26.01 -4.87
N LEU A 44 -28.99 -26.57 -4.99
CA LEU A 44 -29.91 -26.83 -3.88
C LEU A 44 -29.95 -28.32 -3.51
N TYR A 45 -29.07 -29.11 -4.08
CA TYR A 45 -28.86 -30.51 -3.81
C TYR A 45 -27.40 -30.82 -3.67
N GLU A 46 -27.05 -31.92 -3.04
CA GLU A 46 -25.68 -32.37 -2.93
C GLU A 46 -25.30 -33.20 -4.17
N PRO A 47 -24.24 -32.85 -4.90
CA PRO A 47 -23.80 -33.62 -6.05
C PRO A 47 -23.14 -34.91 -5.58
N GLU A 48 -23.43 -36.04 -6.28
CA GLU A 48 -22.90 -37.38 -5.97
C GLU A 48 -21.37 -37.42 -6.04
N THR A 49 -20.78 -36.63 -6.93
CA THR A 49 -19.33 -36.58 -7.12
C THR A 49 -18.85 -35.11 -7.05
N LYS A 50 -17.91 -34.85 -6.15
CA LYS A 50 -17.21 -33.54 -6.04
C LYS A 50 -15.81 -33.66 -6.64
N ILE A 51 -15.75 -33.78 -7.97
CA ILE A 51 -14.44 -33.77 -8.67
C ILE A 51 -13.95 -32.34 -8.74
N VAL A 52 -12.88 -32.07 -8.06
CA VAL A 52 -12.21 -30.75 -8.03
C VAL A 52 -10.82 -30.91 -8.65
N GLN A 53 -10.54 -30.10 -9.65
CA GLN A 53 -9.21 -30.02 -10.26
C GLN A 53 -8.36 -29.03 -9.47
N ASP A 54 -7.06 -29.21 -9.51
CA ASP A 54 -6.12 -28.27 -8.89
C ASP A 54 -6.16 -26.93 -9.63
N ILE A 55 -6.54 -25.88 -8.93
CA ILE A 55 -6.58 -24.50 -9.45
C ILE A 55 -5.56 -23.69 -8.71
N VAL A 56 -4.72 -22.99 -9.47
CA VAL A 56 -3.72 -22.05 -8.95
C VAL A 56 -4.23 -20.63 -9.16
N LEU A 57 -4.21 -19.84 -8.09
CA LEU A 57 -4.48 -18.40 -8.12
C LEU A 57 -3.16 -17.64 -8.21
N GLY A 58 -2.91 -16.93 -9.30
CA GLY A 58 -1.85 -15.94 -9.43
C GLY A 58 -2.37 -14.53 -9.08
N VAL A 59 -1.63 -13.81 -8.28
CA VAL A 59 -1.94 -12.44 -7.86
C VAL A 59 -0.75 -11.53 -8.15
N ASP A 60 -0.92 -10.57 -9.03
CA ASP A 60 0.02 -9.47 -9.24
C ASP A 60 -0.32 -8.32 -8.28
N THR A 61 0.59 -8.06 -7.34
CA THR A 61 0.36 -7.07 -6.29
C THR A 61 0.87 -5.70 -6.71
N GLY A 62 -0.02 -4.72 -6.78
CA GLY A 62 0.34 -3.34 -7.10
C GLY A 62 -0.27 -2.32 -6.13
N LEU A 63 0.18 -1.08 -6.19
CA LEU A 63 -0.38 0.02 -5.38
C LEU A 63 -1.56 0.73 -6.04
N LYS A 64 -1.69 0.63 -7.35
CA LYS A 64 -2.79 1.24 -8.10
C LYS A 64 -3.74 0.18 -8.60
N TYR A 65 -3.21 -0.90 -9.12
CA TYR A 65 -3.96 -2.03 -9.65
C TYR A 65 -3.55 -3.33 -8.98
N VAL A 66 -4.47 -4.26 -8.91
CA VAL A 66 -4.24 -5.66 -8.52
C VAL A 66 -4.72 -6.52 -9.67
N GLY A 67 -3.83 -7.35 -10.20
CA GLY A 67 -4.16 -8.36 -11.20
C GLY A 67 -4.40 -9.71 -10.52
N VAL A 68 -5.41 -10.44 -10.95
CA VAL A 68 -5.68 -11.81 -10.49
C VAL A 68 -5.99 -12.72 -11.67
N ALA A 69 -5.45 -13.93 -11.64
CA ALA A 69 -5.75 -14.96 -12.62
C ALA A 69 -5.85 -16.32 -11.93
N CYS A 70 -6.89 -17.08 -12.25
CA CYS A 70 -7.07 -18.44 -11.78
C CYS A 70 -6.91 -19.40 -12.95
N VAL A 71 -5.97 -20.33 -12.86
CA VAL A 71 -5.63 -21.29 -13.91
C VAL A 71 -5.83 -22.72 -13.39
N GLY A 72 -6.47 -23.54 -14.19
CA GLY A 72 -6.64 -24.96 -13.93
C GLY A 72 -6.63 -25.74 -15.26
N ASN A 73 -5.88 -26.83 -15.32
CA ASN A 73 -5.68 -27.65 -16.55
C ASN A 73 -5.34 -26.79 -17.79
N ASP A 74 -4.33 -25.93 -17.67
CA ASP A 74 -3.83 -25.03 -18.72
C ASP A 74 -4.88 -24.08 -19.32
N LYS A 75 -5.99 -23.89 -18.60
CA LYS A 75 -7.05 -22.94 -18.99
C LYS A 75 -7.22 -21.86 -17.96
N VAL A 76 -7.34 -20.64 -18.43
CA VAL A 76 -7.71 -19.50 -17.57
C VAL A 76 -9.20 -19.61 -17.26
N LEU A 77 -9.53 -19.84 -16.00
CA LEU A 77 -10.90 -19.98 -15.50
C LEU A 77 -11.48 -18.63 -15.07
N TYR A 78 -10.65 -17.76 -14.53
CA TYR A 78 -11.01 -16.40 -14.13
C TYR A 78 -9.80 -15.49 -14.31
N GLN A 79 -10.03 -14.28 -14.76
CA GLN A 79 -9.04 -13.20 -14.76
C GLN A 79 -9.72 -11.87 -14.42
N GLY A 80 -9.03 -11.03 -13.73
CA GLY A 80 -9.54 -9.72 -13.37
C GLY A 80 -8.42 -8.75 -13.00
N GLN A 81 -8.70 -7.47 -13.24
CA GLN A 81 -7.86 -6.38 -12.79
C GLN A 81 -8.74 -5.40 -12.02
N VAL A 82 -8.29 -5.02 -10.85
CA VAL A 82 -9.03 -4.13 -9.95
C VAL A 82 -8.21 -2.89 -9.65
N GLU A 83 -8.82 -1.74 -9.84
CA GLU A 83 -8.24 -0.47 -9.43
C GLU A 83 -8.46 -0.24 -7.94
N LEU A 84 -7.35 -0.03 -7.22
CA LEU A 84 -7.39 0.23 -5.78
C LEU A 84 -7.76 1.68 -5.50
N ARG A 85 -8.49 1.88 -4.41
CA ARG A 85 -8.95 3.21 -3.99
C ARG A 85 -7.80 4.17 -3.69
N ASP A 86 -7.87 5.38 -4.23
CA ASP A 86 -6.94 6.49 -4.01
C ASP A 86 -7.55 7.66 -3.19
N ASP A 87 -8.89 7.66 -3.01
CA ASP A 87 -9.66 8.72 -2.37
C ASP A 87 -9.55 8.80 -0.83
N ILE A 88 -8.82 7.85 -0.22
CA ILE A 88 -8.73 7.71 1.24
C ILE A 88 -8.17 8.98 1.89
N LYS A 89 -7.15 9.61 1.30
CA LYS A 89 -6.58 10.85 1.82
C LYS A 89 -7.61 11.97 1.85
N LYS A 90 -8.32 12.18 0.74
CA LYS A 90 -9.38 13.20 0.62
C LYS A 90 -10.47 13.00 1.68
N LYS A 91 -10.93 11.75 1.86
CA LYS A 91 -11.94 11.40 2.88
C LYS A 91 -11.44 11.62 4.31
N MET A 92 -10.17 11.34 4.59
CA MET A 92 -9.57 11.59 5.91
C MET A 92 -9.45 13.08 6.21
N ASP A 93 -9.11 13.89 5.21
CA ASP A 93 -9.05 15.35 5.34
C ASP A 93 -10.44 15.94 5.55
N SER A 94 -11.46 15.51 4.81
CA SER A 94 -12.85 15.88 5.02
C SER A 94 -13.34 15.52 6.45
N ARG A 95 -13.04 14.31 6.93
CA ARG A 95 -13.34 13.90 8.30
C ARG A 95 -12.64 14.77 9.35
N ARG A 96 -11.41 15.20 9.05
CA ARG A 96 -10.64 16.10 9.91
C ARG A 96 -11.30 17.48 9.97
N MET A 97 -11.72 18.00 8.82
CA MET A 97 -12.44 19.26 8.70
C MET A 97 -13.77 19.22 9.47
N TYR A 98 -14.62 18.22 9.25
CA TYR A 98 -15.88 18.08 9.98
C TYR A 98 -15.71 17.93 11.49
N ARG A 99 -14.68 17.21 11.94
CA ARG A 99 -14.36 17.11 13.38
C ARG A 99 -13.92 18.47 13.94
N ARG A 100 -13.17 19.27 13.18
CA ARG A 100 -12.77 20.63 13.57
C ARG A 100 -14.00 21.51 13.68
N HIS A 101 -14.88 21.56 12.67
CA HIS A 101 -16.14 22.30 12.71
C HIS A 101 -17.03 21.93 13.91
N ARG A 102 -17.21 20.63 14.16
CA ARG A 102 -17.99 20.15 15.30
C ARG A 102 -17.43 20.63 16.63
N ARG A 103 -16.11 20.74 16.77
CA ARG A 103 -15.47 21.24 18.00
C ARG A 103 -15.71 22.71 18.21
N PHE A 104 -15.84 23.51 17.15
CA PHE A 104 -16.05 24.95 17.25
C PHE A 104 -17.51 25.36 17.49
N ARG A 105 -18.49 24.52 17.14
CA ARG A 105 -19.91 24.90 17.19
C ARG A 105 -20.51 25.06 18.59
N LYS A 106 -20.09 24.28 19.58
CA LYS A 106 -20.80 24.16 20.89
C LYS A 106 -19.87 23.97 22.08
N THR A 107 -18.63 24.36 22.02
CA THR A 107 -17.74 23.83 23.04
C THR A 107 -16.97 24.87 23.79
N ARG A 108 -16.99 24.69 25.10
CA ARG A 108 -15.95 25.18 25.98
C ARG A 108 -14.58 24.79 25.40
N TYR A 109 -13.62 25.70 25.48
CA TYR A 109 -12.23 25.41 25.16
C TYR A 109 -11.77 24.17 25.94
N ARG A 110 -11.35 23.17 25.22
CA ARG A 110 -10.76 21.95 25.80
C ARG A 110 -9.26 21.99 25.60
N LYS A 111 -8.52 21.76 26.68
CA LYS A 111 -7.05 21.62 26.58
C LYS A 111 -6.68 20.60 25.52
N CYS A 112 -5.65 20.90 24.72
CA CYS A 112 -5.13 19.97 23.72
C CYS A 112 -4.62 18.69 24.38
N ARG A 113 -5.09 17.55 23.93
CA ARG A 113 -4.68 16.24 24.44
C ARG A 113 -3.59 15.66 23.54
N PHE A 114 -2.38 16.15 23.63
CA PHE A 114 -1.26 15.73 22.80
C PHE A 114 -0.86 14.25 23.06
N LEU A 115 -0.99 13.77 24.28
CA LEU A 115 -0.55 12.45 24.72
C LEU A 115 -1.59 11.34 24.54
N ASN A 116 -2.81 11.63 24.12
CA ASN A 116 -3.86 10.61 23.94
C ASN A 116 -3.50 9.46 22.99
N ARG A 117 -2.47 9.64 22.16
CA ARG A 117 -2.01 8.62 21.22
C ARG A 117 -0.86 7.79 21.75
N ARG A 118 -0.16 8.25 22.81
CA ARG A 118 1.00 7.55 23.38
C ARG A 118 0.60 6.20 23.98
N ASN A 119 -0.53 6.15 24.67
CA ASN A 119 -1.05 4.94 25.33
C ASN A 119 -2.12 4.23 24.49
N SER A 120 -2.21 4.52 23.20
CA SER A 120 -3.17 3.85 22.34
C SER A 120 -2.82 2.38 22.19
N ILE A 121 -3.79 1.50 22.43
CA ILE A 121 -3.72 0.04 22.29
C ILE A 121 -3.32 -0.38 20.85
N ARG A 122 -3.51 0.49 19.87
CA ARG A 122 -3.11 0.26 18.46
C ARG A 122 -1.61 0.47 18.29
N LYS A 123 -0.81 -0.51 18.69
CA LYS A 123 0.66 -0.46 18.52
C LYS A 123 1.06 -0.50 17.04
N ASP A 124 0.38 -1.30 16.21
CA ASP A 124 0.66 -1.44 14.78
C ASP A 124 -0.21 -0.51 13.93
N LYS A 125 0.10 0.79 13.96
CA LYS A 125 -0.68 1.78 13.20
C LYS A 125 -0.13 2.01 11.82
N TYR A 126 -0.58 1.20 10.88
CA TYR A 126 -0.43 1.57 9.48
C TYR A 126 -1.35 2.74 9.11
N CYS A 127 -0.91 3.56 8.15
CA CYS A 127 -1.75 4.65 7.67
C CYS A 127 -3.01 4.10 6.97
N PRO A 128 -4.16 4.80 7.07
CA PRO A 128 -5.43 4.32 6.50
C PRO A 128 -5.38 4.00 5.01
N THR A 129 -4.56 4.72 4.24
CA THR A 129 -4.36 4.45 2.82
C THR A 129 -3.74 3.08 2.58
N LEU A 130 -2.71 2.73 3.37
CA LEU A 130 -2.02 1.45 3.27
C LEU A 130 -2.95 0.29 3.67
N VAL A 131 -3.67 0.47 4.77
CA VAL A 131 -4.67 -0.50 5.25
C VAL A 131 -5.75 -0.74 4.20
N SER A 132 -6.26 0.32 3.56
CA SER A 132 -7.26 0.20 2.49
C SER A 132 -6.72 -0.56 1.28
N LYS A 133 -5.48 -0.30 0.88
CA LYS A 133 -4.84 -1.01 -0.23
C LYS A 133 -4.62 -2.48 0.09
N PHE A 134 -4.11 -2.78 1.28
CA PHE A 134 -3.96 -4.16 1.75
C PHE A 134 -5.29 -4.92 1.70
N TYR A 135 -6.37 -4.34 2.25
CA TYR A 135 -7.68 -4.98 2.19
C TYR A 135 -8.23 -5.09 0.77
N GLY A 136 -7.85 -4.20 -0.15
CA GLY A 136 -8.16 -4.36 -1.58
C GLY A 136 -7.62 -5.67 -2.14
N HIS A 137 -6.33 -5.97 -1.90
CA HIS A 137 -5.73 -7.26 -2.29
C HIS A 137 -6.43 -8.44 -1.62
N VAL A 138 -6.65 -8.34 -0.31
CA VAL A 138 -7.35 -9.40 0.44
C VAL A 138 -8.74 -9.67 -0.12
N CYS A 139 -9.51 -8.63 -0.44
CA CYS A 139 -10.85 -8.80 -1.00
C CYS A 139 -10.84 -9.56 -2.31
N GLU A 140 -9.87 -9.31 -3.20
CA GLU A 140 -9.77 -10.01 -4.48
C GLU A 140 -9.33 -11.47 -4.31
N ILE A 141 -8.38 -11.74 -3.43
CA ILE A 141 -7.96 -13.11 -3.12
C ILE A 141 -9.13 -13.91 -2.53
N GLU A 142 -9.81 -13.36 -1.54
CA GLU A 142 -10.97 -14.01 -0.92
C GLU A 142 -12.16 -14.14 -1.87
N PHE A 143 -12.30 -13.19 -2.79
CA PHE A 143 -13.31 -13.27 -3.83
C PHE A 143 -13.05 -14.47 -4.76
N CYS A 144 -11.82 -14.64 -5.25
CA CYS A 144 -11.45 -15.79 -6.08
C CYS A 144 -11.67 -17.10 -5.32
N LYS A 145 -11.28 -17.19 -4.05
CA LYS A 145 -11.49 -18.36 -3.19
C LYS A 145 -12.98 -18.69 -2.94
N LYS A 146 -13.85 -17.70 -3.03
CA LYS A 146 -15.31 -17.92 -2.89
C LYS A 146 -15.99 -18.46 -4.14
N ILE A 147 -15.41 -18.25 -5.32
CA ILE A 147 -16.03 -18.66 -6.59
C ILE A 147 -15.37 -19.88 -7.21
N LEU A 148 -14.12 -20.18 -6.84
CA LEU A 148 -13.32 -21.29 -7.37
C LEU A 148 -12.62 -22.05 -6.25
N PRO A 149 -12.52 -23.38 -6.34
CA PRO A 149 -11.81 -24.24 -5.39
C PRO A 149 -10.30 -24.12 -5.59
N ILE A 150 -9.72 -23.03 -5.08
CA ILE A 150 -8.30 -22.71 -5.22
C ILE A 150 -7.50 -23.59 -4.25
N LYS A 151 -6.51 -24.31 -4.77
CA LYS A 151 -5.56 -25.11 -4.01
C LYS A 151 -4.37 -24.25 -3.59
N ASP A 152 -3.69 -23.67 -4.55
CA ASP A 152 -2.47 -22.90 -4.32
C ASP A 152 -2.66 -21.44 -4.68
N THR A 153 -2.00 -20.56 -3.91
CA THR A 153 -2.01 -19.11 -4.17
C THR A 153 -0.57 -18.66 -4.40
N VAL A 154 -0.32 -18.06 -5.55
CA VAL A 154 0.98 -17.48 -5.92
C VAL A 154 0.87 -15.97 -5.87
N LEU A 155 1.73 -15.33 -5.08
CA LEU A 155 1.77 -13.86 -4.94
C LEU A 155 3.01 -13.33 -5.65
N GLU A 156 2.82 -12.57 -6.72
CA GLU A 156 3.90 -11.77 -7.30
C GLU A 156 4.09 -10.52 -6.45
N THR A 157 5.27 -10.38 -5.84
CA THR A 157 5.58 -9.29 -4.93
C THR A 157 6.88 -8.58 -5.34
N GLY A 158 7.07 -7.37 -4.81
CA GLY A 158 8.33 -6.64 -4.97
C GLY A 158 9.08 -6.53 -3.64
N LYS A 159 10.34 -6.94 -3.65
CA LYS A 159 11.27 -6.72 -2.54
C LYS A 159 12.18 -5.56 -2.90
N PHE A 160 12.02 -4.43 -2.22
CA PHE A 160 12.77 -3.22 -2.49
C PHE A 160 13.66 -2.85 -1.31
N ASP A 161 14.95 -2.71 -1.57
CA ASP A 161 15.88 -2.09 -0.63
C ASP A 161 15.92 -0.58 -0.88
N THR A 162 15.14 0.15 -0.09
CA THR A 162 15.03 1.61 -0.25
C THR A 162 16.31 2.35 0.13
N GLN A 163 17.13 1.80 1.02
CA GLN A 163 18.42 2.40 1.38
C GLN A 163 19.44 2.24 0.25
N LEU A 164 19.50 1.04 -0.33
CA LEU A 164 20.37 0.78 -1.48
C LEU A 164 19.97 1.60 -2.70
N MET A 165 18.68 1.81 -2.93
CA MET A 165 18.17 2.66 -4.02
C MET A 165 18.56 4.13 -3.86
N GLU A 166 18.66 4.63 -2.62
CA GLU A 166 19.15 6.00 -2.35
C GLU A 166 20.69 6.09 -2.34
N LYS A 167 21.36 5.03 -1.92
CA LYS A 167 22.81 4.98 -1.70
C LYS A 167 23.40 3.69 -2.26
N PRO A 168 23.66 3.62 -3.58
CA PRO A 168 24.18 2.42 -4.25
C PRO A 168 25.48 1.87 -3.66
N TRP A 169 26.32 2.73 -3.09
CA TRP A 169 27.59 2.34 -2.44
C TRP A 169 27.40 1.42 -1.21
N LEU A 170 26.18 1.32 -0.66
CA LEU A 170 25.87 0.37 0.44
C LEU A 170 26.03 -1.10 0.02
N GLN A 171 26.03 -1.39 -1.28
CA GLN A 171 26.27 -2.74 -1.77
C GLN A 171 27.63 -3.28 -1.34
N GLU A 172 28.65 -2.42 -1.37
CA GLU A 172 30.03 -2.73 -0.99
C GLU A 172 30.26 -2.59 0.52
N HIS A 173 29.50 -1.71 1.18
CA HIS A 173 29.66 -1.36 2.60
C HIS A 173 28.46 -1.73 3.45
N LYS A 174 28.15 -3.02 3.55
CA LYS A 174 26.95 -3.54 4.26
C LYS A 174 26.86 -3.09 5.73
N TRP A 175 27.97 -2.88 6.41
CA TRP A 175 28.02 -2.35 7.77
C TRP A 175 27.38 -0.97 7.92
N ALA A 176 27.34 -0.19 6.87
CA ALA A 176 26.77 1.16 6.88
C ALA A 176 25.24 1.19 6.91
N TYR A 177 24.56 0.05 6.66
CA TYR A 177 23.10 -0.04 6.86
C TYR A 177 22.67 0.29 8.29
N GLN A 178 23.50 0.01 9.28
CA GLN A 178 23.21 0.30 10.70
C GLN A 178 23.50 1.76 11.06
N LYS A 179 24.24 2.50 10.23
CA LYS A 179 24.61 3.90 10.45
C LYS A 179 23.82 4.82 9.51
N GLY A 180 22.59 5.15 9.89
CA GLY A 180 21.78 6.13 9.13
C GLY A 180 22.40 7.52 9.16
N VAL A 181 21.87 8.44 8.32
CA VAL A 181 22.36 9.84 8.22
C VAL A 181 22.36 10.57 9.57
N ASN A 182 21.45 10.21 10.47
CA ASN A 182 21.33 10.81 11.81
C ASN A 182 21.96 9.95 12.90
N TYR A 183 22.85 9.03 12.55
CA TYR A 183 23.54 8.20 13.52
C TYR A 183 24.35 9.08 14.50
N GLY A 184 24.14 8.89 15.80
CA GLY A 184 24.75 9.72 16.84
C GLY A 184 23.94 10.97 17.24
N TYR A 185 22.82 11.24 16.58
CA TYR A 185 21.93 12.38 16.87
C TYR A 185 20.50 11.88 17.15
N ALA A 186 19.80 12.55 18.07
CA ALA A 186 18.43 12.16 18.40
C ALA A 186 17.44 12.31 17.21
N ASN A 187 17.68 13.27 16.32
CA ASN A 187 16.86 13.51 15.14
C ASN A 187 17.58 14.42 14.12
N ALA A 188 17.00 14.56 12.92
CA ALA A 188 17.56 15.40 11.85
C ALA A 188 17.65 16.90 12.22
N ARG A 189 16.77 17.40 13.13
CA ARG A 189 16.82 18.77 13.63
C ARG A 189 18.11 18.99 14.44
N GLU A 190 18.37 18.14 15.38
CA GLU A 190 19.56 18.23 16.22
C GLU A 190 20.84 18.12 15.38
N HIS A 191 20.85 17.18 14.44
CA HIS A 191 21.96 17.04 13.50
C HIS A 191 22.19 18.32 12.69
N ALA A 192 21.13 18.97 12.19
CA ALA A 192 21.24 20.25 11.47
C ALA A 192 21.83 21.35 12.34
N LEU A 193 21.38 21.47 13.60
CA LEU A 193 21.89 22.46 14.55
C LEU A 193 23.39 22.26 14.84
N VAL A 194 23.79 21.01 15.07
CA VAL A 194 25.23 20.69 15.31
C VAL A 194 26.07 20.91 14.05
N ARG A 195 25.61 20.47 12.87
CA ARG A 195 26.28 20.73 11.59
C ARG A 195 26.57 22.21 11.41
N ASP A 196 25.59 23.06 11.71
CA ASP A 196 25.67 24.51 11.52
C ASP A 196 26.27 25.22 12.75
N LYS A 197 26.86 24.48 13.69
CA LYS A 197 27.52 24.98 14.92
C LYS A 197 26.63 25.95 15.70
N TYR A 198 25.32 25.68 15.79
CA TYR A 198 24.31 26.54 16.42
C TYR A 198 24.35 28.00 15.94
N THR A 199 24.77 28.22 14.70
CA THR A 199 24.91 29.55 14.08
C THR A 199 23.79 29.74 13.07
N CYS A 200 23.15 30.92 13.07
CA CYS A 200 22.16 31.26 12.06
C CYS A 200 22.83 31.37 10.67
N GLN A 201 22.40 30.53 9.74
CA GLN A 201 22.97 30.50 8.40
C GLN A 201 22.49 31.64 7.49
N CYS A 202 21.56 32.48 7.97
CA CYS A 202 21.07 33.64 7.25
C CYS A 202 21.80 34.94 7.66
N CYS A 203 21.92 35.23 8.95
CA CYS A 203 22.52 36.45 9.46
C CYS A 203 23.86 36.23 10.20
N GLY A 204 24.33 34.97 10.34
CA GLY A 204 25.57 34.65 11.03
C GLY A 204 25.55 34.81 12.56
N LYS A 205 24.43 35.17 13.18
CA LYS A 205 24.31 35.42 14.61
C LYS A 205 24.54 34.13 15.39
N LYS A 206 25.42 34.21 16.41
CA LYS A 206 25.71 33.16 17.38
C LYS A 206 25.10 33.47 18.73
N ASN A 207 25.10 32.49 19.64
CA ASN A 207 24.61 32.66 21.01
C ASN A 207 23.16 33.19 21.10
N CYS A 208 22.31 32.77 20.17
CA CYS A 208 20.88 33.07 20.15
C CYS A 208 20.07 31.77 20.05
N ARG A 209 18.77 31.87 20.37
CA ARG A 209 17.87 30.74 20.14
C ARG A 209 17.79 30.44 18.66
N VAL A 210 18.13 29.21 18.29
CA VAL A 210 18.11 28.74 16.89
C VAL A 210 17.13 27.60 16.70
N GLU A 211 16.58 27.55 15.49
CA GLU A 211 15.62 26.53 15.06
C GLU A 211 16.00 25.97 13.69
N ALA A 212 15.72 24.68 13.49
CA ALA A 212 15.91 24.07 12.17
C ALA A 212 14.66 24.36 11.31
N HIS A 213 14.91 24.98 10.16
CA HIS A 213 13.91 25.39 9.18
C HIS A 213 14.02 24.55 7.90
N HIS A 214 12.90 24.24 7.25
CA HIS A 214 12.90 23.58 5.97
C HIS A 214 13.16 24.56 4.83
N ILE A 215 14.24 24.39 4.09
CA ILE A 215 14.57 25.21 2.90
C ILE A 215 13.40 25.14 1.92
N LYS A 216 12.94 23.93 1.58
CA LYS A 216 11.71 23.69 0.87
C LYS A 216 10.65 23.25 1.85
N PHE A 217 9.52 23.96 1.93
CA PHE A 217 8.46 23.66 2.89
C PHE A 217 7.87 22.26 2.68
N ARG A 218 7.42 21.65 3.77
CA ARG A 218 6.71 20.35 3.73
C ARG A 218 5.42 20.42 2.90
N SER A 219 4.74 21.57 2.87
CA SER A 219 3.57 21.84 2.01
C SER A 219 3.92 21.63 0.53
N ASP A 220 5.10 22.05 0.12
CA ASP A 220 5.58 22.07 -1.27
C ASP A 220 6.35 20.78 -1.63
N GLY A 221 6.22 19.75 -0.80
CA GLY A 221 6.86 18.45 -1.01
C GLY A 221 8.31 18.37 -0.53
N GLY A 222 8.74 19.29 0.34
CA GLY A 222 10.07 19.26 0.96
C GLY A 222 10.29 18.00 1.80
N SER A 223 11.54 17.50 1.80
CA SER A 223 11.98 16.35 2.60
C SER A 223 12.30 16.75 4.03
N ASP A 224 12.30 15.78 4.95
CA ASP A 224 12.80 15.92 6.33
C ASP A 224 14.29 15.52 6.44
N THR A 225 15.01 15.48 5.32
CA THR A 225 16.43 15.13 5.28
C THR A 225 17.30 16.31 5.68
N LEU A 226 18.50 16.01 6.18
CA LEU A 226 19.48 17.01 6.60
C LEU A 226 19.77 18.07 5.52
N GLU A 227 19.78 17.66 4.25
CA GLU A 227 20.04 18.54 3.09
C GLU A 227 18.93 19.58 2.84
N ASN A 228 17.74 19.35 3.37
CA ASN A 228 16.61 20.27 3.28
C ASN A 228 16.40 21.07 4.56
N LEU A 229 17.28 20.93 5.55
CA LEU A 229 17.21 21.64 6.82
C LEU A 229 18.35 22.66 6.92
N ILE A 230 18.04 23.83 7.45
CA ILE A 230 18.97 24.94 7.71
C ILE A 230 18.70 25.51 9.11
N THR A 231 19.75 25.94 9.79
CA THR A 231 19.65 26.56 11.11
C THR A 231 19.43 28.05 11.00
N LEU A 232 18.40 28.56 11.63
CA LEU A 232 18.04 29.99 11.64
C LEU A 232 17.77 30.46 13.06
N CYS A 233 18.10 31.76 13.35
CA CYS A 233 17.64 32.42 14.56
C CYS A 233 16.14 32.72 14.48
N GLU A 234 15.49 32.97 15.60
CA GLU A 234 14.06 33.21 15.67
C GLU A 234 13.59 34.37 14.78
N ASP A 235 14.37 35.43 14.69
CA ASP A 235 14.07 36.62 13.87
C ASP A 235 14.07 36.29 12.37
N CYS A 236 15.15 35.65 11.89
CA CYS A 236 15.26 35.20 10.50
C CYS A 236 14.20 34.15 10.16
N HIS A 237 13.89 33.24 11.07
CA HIS A 237 12.86 32.22 10.89
C HIS A 237 11.48 32.85 10.70
N LYS A 238 11.11 33.85 11.54
CA LYS A 238 9.87 34.62 11.38
C LYS A 238 9.86 35.44 10.09
N ALA A 239 10.96 36.09 9.75
CA ALA A 239 11.07 36.91 8.54
C ALA A 239 10.90 36.09 7.25
N ILE A 240 11.43 34.87 7.19
CA ILE A 240 11.21 33.95 6.07
C ILE A 240 9.76 33.52 5.97
N HIS A 241 9.12 33.14 7.09
CA HIS A 241 7.70 32.79 7.09
C HIS A 241 6.77 33.94 6.69
N LEU A 242 7.19 35.19 6.92
CA LEU A 242 6.48 36.41 6.49
C LEU A 242 6.81 36.83 5.06
N GLY A 243 7.69 36.08 4.36
CA GLY A 243 8.13 36.43 3.01
C GLY A 243 9.05 37.67 2.89
N LYS A 244 9.60 38.16 4.02
CA LYS A 244 10.51 39.31 4.05
C LYS A 244 11.93 38.96 3.62
N ILE A 245 12.32 37.69 3.79
CA ILE A 245 13.64 37.17 3.42
C ILE A 245 13.41 35.92 2.58
N GLU A 246 14.07 35.84 1.45
CA GLU A 246 14.05 34.68 0.56
C GLU A 246 15.37 33.93 0.66
N LEU A 247 15.29 32.61 0.93
CA LEU A 247 16.48 31.76 0.98
C LEU A 247 16.90 31.41 -0.45
N LYS A 248 18.09 31.85 -0.87
CA LYS A 248 18.69 31.52 -2.20
C LYS A 248 19.18 30.05 -2.28
N LEU A 249 18.67 29.16 -1.48
CA LEU A 249 19.08 27.76 -1.41
C LEU A 249 18.03 26.84 -2.05
N LYS A 250 18.51 25.87 -2.83
CA LYS A 250 17.63 24.85 -3.39
C LYS A 250 17.35 23.74 -2.36
N GLY A 251 16.13 23.71 -1.85
CA GLY A 251 15.70 22.64 -0.97
C GLY A 251 15.49 21.31 -1.70
N LYS A 252 15.64 20.20 -0.98
CA LYS A 252 15.48 18.84 -1.52
C LYS A 252 14.03 18.38 -1.46
N HIS A 253 13.53 17.85 -2.56
CA HIS A 253 12.24 17.16 -2.61
C HIS A 253 12.30 15.84 -1.83
N ARG A 254 11.14 15.39 -1.34
CA ARG A 254 11.00 14.02 -0.85
C ARG A 254 11.38 13.04 -1.96
N SER A 255 12.17 12.04 -1.61
CA SER A 255 12.44 10.94 -2.52
C SER A 255 11.13 10.22 -2.92
N ASN A 256 11.06 9.76 -4.16
CA ASN A 256 9.91 9.01 -4.68
C ASN A 256 9.80 7.56 -4.13
N LEU A 257 10.58 7.22 -3.10
CA LEU A 257 10.62 5.87 -2.52
C LEU A 257 9.39 5.51 -1.67
N ARG A 258 8.43 6.42 -1.55
CA ARG A 258 7.17 6.13 -0.85
C ARG A 258 6.43 4.95 -1.45
N TYR A 259 6.48 4.79 -2.77
CA TYR A 259 5.83 3.70 -3.48
C TYR A 259 6.45 2.36 -3.10
N THR A 260 7.76 2.24 -3.22
CA THR A 260 8.53 1.03 -2.90
C THR A 260 8.40 0.63 -1.43
N THR A 261 8.46 1.61 -0.51
CA THR A 261 8.24 1.37 0.92
C THR A 261 6.84 0.83 1.20
N GLN A 262 5.80 1.38 0.57
CA GLN A 262 4.43 0.89 0.75
C GLN A 262 4.26 -0.53 0.21
N MET A 263 4.87 -0.85 -0.94
CA MET A 263 4.85 -2.21 -1.49
C MET A 263 5.53 -3.21 -0.57
N SER A 264 6.71 -2.87 -0.02
CA SER A 264 7.40 -3.73 0.94
C SER A 264 6.56 -4.02 2.20
N ILE A 265 5.83 -3.03 2.69
CA ILE A 265 4.93 -3.21 3.85
C ILE A 265 3.72 -4.10 3.46
N ILE A 266 3.07 -3.85 2.30
CA ILE A 266 1.95 -4.67 1.82
C ILE A 266 2.38 -6.11 1.63
N ARG A 267 3.57 -6.35 1.04
CA ARG A 267 4.19 -7.67 0.92
C ARG A 267 4.23 -8.38 2.28
N CYS A 268 4.82 -7.75 3.30
CA CYS A 268 4.91 -8.34 4.64
C CYS A 268 3.51 -8.62 5.24
N MET A 269 2.54 -7.73 5.02
CA MET A 269 1.17 -7.93 5.50
C MET A 269 0.46 -9.10 4.79
N LEU A 270 0.65 -9.25 3.47
CA LEU A 270 0.07 -10.34 2.68
C LEU A 270 0.66 -11.69 3.07
N LEU A 271 2.00 -11.80 3.15
CA LEU A 271 2.67 -13.04 3.55
C LEU A 271 2.32 -13.46 5.00
N ARG A 272 2.11 -12.48 5.89
CA ARG A 272 1.63 -12.79 7.26
C ARG A 272 0.19 -13.30 7.26
N LYS A 273 -0.67 -12.80 6.34
CA LYS A 273 -2.07 -13.23 6.25
C LYS A 273 -2.22 -14.57 5.51
N TYR A 274 -1.36 -14.83 4.53
CA TYR A 274 -1.37 -16.03 3.70
C TYR A 274 0.00 -16.72 3.80
N PRO A 275 0.30 -17.40 4.91
CA PRO A 275 1.62 -18.03 5.13
C PRO A 275 1.91 -19.16 4.13
N ASP A 276 0.85 -19.82 3.65
CA ASP A 276 0.95 -20.93 2.68
C ASP A 276 1.06 -20.46 1.23
N ALA A 277 1.04 -19.13 0.98
CA ALA A 277 1.15 -18.61 -0.36
C ALA A 277 2.60 -18.71 -0.88
N ILE A 278 2.74 -19.11 -2.13
CA ILE A 278 4.03 -19.18 -2.83
C ILE A 278 4.40 -17.77 -3.27
N GLU A 279 5.52 -17.26 -2.80
CA GLU A 279 6.00 -15.95 -3.22
C GLU A 279 6.82 -16.05 -4.52
N THR A 280 6.52 -15.18 -5.47
CA THR A 280 7.31 -14.97 -6.69
C THR A 280 7.65 -13.51 -6.89
N PHE A 281 8.57 -13.22 -7.80
CA PHE A 281 9.06 -11.87 -8.06
C PHE A 281 8.93 -11.51 -9.54
N GLY A 282 8.77 -10.24 -9.84
CA GLY A 282 8.55 -9.74 -11.18
C GLY A 282 9.66 -10.10 -12.20
N TYR A 283 10.89 -10.33 -11.75
CA TYR A 283 11.96 -10.82 -12.66
C TYR A 283 11.73 -12.27 -13.10
N VAL A 284 11.18 -13.12 -12.23
CA VAL A 284 10.85 -14.52 -12.55
C VAL A 284 9.71 -14.58 -13.54
N THR A 285 8.64 -13.84 -13.26
CA THR A 285 7.47 -13.79 -14.16
C THR A 285 7.80 -13.15 -15.50
N LYS A 286 8.72 -12.16 -15.53
CA LYS A 286 9.26 -11.60 -16.77
C LYS A 286 10.02 -12.65 -17.58
N ALA A 287 10.96 -13.39 -16.97
CA ALA A 287 11.72 -14.42 -17.63
C ALA A 287 10.81 -15.53 -18.20
N ASN A 288 9.84 -16.00 -17.41
CA ASN A 288 8.87 -16.99 -17.86
C ASN A 288 8.04 -16.48 -19.05
N ARG A 289 7.59 -15.24 -19.03
CA ARG A 289 6.84 -14.63 -20.14
C ARG A 289 7.69 -14.53 -21.41
N GLU A 290 8.95 -14.10 -21.28
CA GLU A 290 9.87 -14.00 -22.42
C GLU A 290 10.18 -15.39 -23.01
N ASN A 291 10.39 -16.39 -22.18
CA ASN A 291 10.59 -17.79 -22.62
C ASN A 291 9.38 -18.36 -23.35
N LEU A 292 8.17 -17.96 -22.97
CA LEU A 292 6.92 -18.37 -23.59
C LEU A 292 6.54 -17.49 -24.82
N GLY A 293 7.35 -16.49 -25.17
CA GLY A 293 7.09 -15.56 -26.28
C GLY A 293 5.85 -14.68 -26.09
N LEU A 294 5.37 -14.51 -24.85
CA LEU A 294 4.19 -13.72 -24.54
C LEU A 294 4.54 -12.24 -24.44
N LYS A 295 3.78 -11.41 -25.16
CA LYS A 295 3.90 -9.95 -25.05
C LYS A 295 3.24 -9.46 -23.76
N LYS A 296 3.77 -8.38 -23.20
CA LYS A 296 3.11 -7.68 -22.11
C LYS A 296 2.05 -6.79 -22.68
N ASP A 297 0.77 -7.07 -22.38
CA ASP A 297 -0.29 -6.13 -22.69
C ASP A 297 -0.14 -4.89 -21.80
N THR A 298 0.14 -3.76 -22.44
CA THR A 298 0.08 -2.45 -21.80
C THR A 298 -1.38 -1.99 -21.89
N ILE A 299 -2.06 -2.04 -20.76
CA ILE A 299 -3.40 -1.45 -20.57
C ILE A 299 -3.23 0.03 -20.21
#